data_206893d2f3c535cc578f5b2f4e793b33
#
_entry.id   206893d2f3c535cc578f5b2f4e793b33
#
_cell.length_a   1.000
_cell.length_b   1.000
_cell.length_c   1.000
_cell.angle_alpha   90.00
_cell.angle_beta   90.00
_cell.angle_gamma   90.00
#
_symmetry.space_group_name_H-M   'P 1'
#
loop_
_entity.id
_entity.type
_entity.pdbx_description
1 polymer ?
#
loop_
_entity_poly.entity_id
_entity_poly.type
_entity_poly.pdbx_seq_one_letter_code
_entity_poly.pdbx_strand_id
1 'polypeptide(L)'
;MIQIFRRFFAFSGKENRHKFIRSIFLGVLKAIFEAMKIPAIAVTLHGVLSGDLTVQHILLSFGIMLLSVAGNAFANYRSTMLQCEAGYGTCADKRIEIAEHLKYLPMGYFNRNSLGYITSVATNSMEALADVATRVVMMVTQGILTTIFVVLMILLFDLRIGGIAVLGVLLYFAINSLLQKKSKTIAPLKDSSDRKLVEKVLEYVQGIAEVKAYNLTGTKSRALNEAIDENSAANTKAEMAFVPIMFLQNLTAKLLGVVVAIISVAFYLNGTMELLNAVVMILAAFILFGALDTAGNYSALLRNVDLYVGKAQAVLNMPTMDIDGKDIIPSSYDIDVENAEFSYDKRKIIDGVSIHIPQHTTTAIVGPSGGGKTTLCHLISRFWDVDKGCVKLGGVDVREYSMDSLMRNFSFVFQSVYLFQD
;
A
#
# COMPACT_ATOMS: atom_id res chain seq x y z
N MET A 1 7.11 11.94 -0.03
CA MET A 1 5.97 11.81 -0.96
C MET A 1 6.41 11.19 -2.30
N ILE A 2 7.29 11.83 -3.08
CA ILE A 2 7.75 11.33 -4.40
C ILE A 2 8.32 9.90 -4.32
N GLN A 3 9.08 9.57 -3.27
CA GLN A 3 9.61 8.22 -3.08
C GLN A 3 8.52 7.17 -2.90
N ILE A 4 7.42 7.50 -2.19
CA ILE A 4 6.29 6.60 -1.99
C ILE A 4 5.59 6.32 -3.33
N PHE A 5 5.34 7.38 -4.13
CA PHE A 5 4.78 7.22 -5.47
C PHE A 5 5.67 6.37 -6.37
N ARG A 6 6.98 6.63 -6.37
CA ARG A 6 7.94 5.85 -7.17
C ARG A 6 7.92 4.38 -6.78
N ARG A 7 7.90 4.08 -5.48
CA ARG A 7 7.84 2.71 -4.94
C ARG A 7 6.51 2.03 -5.31
N PHE A 8 5.39 2.74 -5.14
CA PHE A 8 4.07 2.23 -5.50
C PHE A 8 3.94 1.94 -7.00
N PHE A 9 4.39 2.87 -7.87
CA PHE A 9 4.36 2.65 -9.32
C PHE A 9 5.32 1.54 -9.79
N ALA A 10 6.44 1.34 -9.12
CA ALA A 10 7.31 0.20 -9.37
C ALA A 10 6.63 -1.12 -8.96
N PHE A 11 5.90 -1.11 -7.84
CA PHE A 11 5.14 -2.24 -7.34
C PHE A 11 3.95 -2.61 -8.24
N SER A 12 3.30 -1.65 -8.87
CA SER A 12 2.06 -1.82 -9.65
C SER A 12 2.23 -2.63 -10.96
N GLY A 13 3.47 -2.94 -11.38
CA GLY A 13 3.72 -3.59 -12.65
C GLY A 13 3.58 -2.66 -13.86
N LYS A 14 3.94 -3.14 -15.06
CA LYS A 14 4.00 -2.30 -16.27
C LYS A 14 2.61 -1.86 -16.73
N GLU A 15 1.65 -2.77 -16.81
CA GLU A 15 0.31 -2.50 -17.34
C GLU A 15 -0.46 -1.52 -16.45
N ASN A 16 -0.57 -1.81 -15.16
CA ASN A 16 -1.29 -0.97 -14.20
C ASN A 16 -0.63 0.40 -14.03
N ARG A 17 0.70 0.46 -14.08
CA ARG A 17 1.44 1.72 -14.11
C ARG A 17 1.05 2.60 -15.30
N HIS A 18 0.87 2.04 -16.50
CA HIS A 18 0.40 2.81 -17.66
C HIS A 18 -1.02 3.36 -17.46
N LYS A 19 -1.91 2.58 -16.86
CA LYS A 19 -3.27 3.04 -16.52
C LYS A 19 -3.22 4.21 -15.53
N PHE A 20 -2.39 4.13 -14.48
CA PHE A 20 -2.16 5.25 -13.55
C PHE A 20 -1.60 6.50 -14.24
N ILE A 21 -0.61 6.36 -15.13
CA ILE A 21 -0.04 7.51 -15.86
C ILE A 21 -1.09 8.17 -16.76
N ARG A 22 -1.91 7.38 -17.47
CA ARG A 22 -3.03 7.91 -18.28
C ARG A 22 -4.05 8.62 -17.39
N SER A 23 -4.35 8.09 -16.23
CA SER A 23 -5.23 8.74 -15.25
C SER A 23 -4.67 10.07 -14.76
N ILE A 24 -3.36 10.17 -14.49
CA ILE A 24 -2.69 11.43 -14.11
C ILE A 24 -2.80 12.44 -15.24
N PHE A 25 -2.62 12.03 -16.48
CA PHE A 25 -2.79 12.92 -17.64
C PHE A 25 -4.22 13.47 -17.75
N LEU A 26 -5.23 12.62 -17.53
CA LEU A 26 -6.62 13.07 -17.42
C LEU A 26 -6.85 13.98 -16.22
N GLY A 27 -6.10 13.78 -15.14
CA GLY A 27 -6.07 14.69 -13.99
C GLY A 27 -5.55 16.08 -14.32
N VAL A 28 -4.57 16.20 -15.22
CA VAL A 28 -4.13 17.51 -15.77
C VAL A 28 -5.28 18.19 -16.49
N LEU A 29 -5.97 17.47 -17.38
CA LEU A 29 -7.12 17.99 -18.11
C LEU A 29 -8.24 18.44 -17.16
N LYS A 30 -8.53 17.64 -16.13
CA LYS A 30 -9.48 17.99 -15.07
C LYS A 30 -9.08 19.27 -14.34
N ALA A 31 -7.79 19.45 -14.00
CA ALA A 31 -7.29 20.65 -13.33
C ALA A 31 -7.44 21.90 -14.22
N ILE A 32 -7.23 21.77 -15.52
CA ILE A 32 -7.47 22.85 -16.48
C ILE A 32 -8.96 23.25 -16.49
N PHE A 33 -9.87 22.27 -16.61
CA PHE A 33 -11.29 22.55 -16.58
C PHE A 33 -11.73 23.18 -15.24
N GLU A 34 -11.14 22.76 -14.11
CA GLU A 34 -11.40 23.36 -12.81
C GLU A 34 -10.96 24.83 -12.75
N ALA A 35 -9.80 25.14 -13.32
CA ALA A 35 -9.28 26.52 -13.39
C ALA A 35 -10.12 27.42 -14.31
N MET A 36 -10.81 26.88 -15.33
CA MET A 36 -11.65 27.63 -16.26
C MET A 36 -12.86 28.34 -15.59
N LYS A 37 -13.24 27.95 -14.38
CA LYS A 37 -14.27 28.64 -13.59
C LYS A 37 -13.89 30.09 -13.32
N ILE A 38 -12.60 30.39 -13.16
CA ILE A 38 -12.11 31.72 -12.82
C ILE A 38 -12.31 32.68 -14.00
N PRO A 39 -11.84 32.42 -15.23
CA PRO A 39 -12.14 33.29 -16.37
C PRO A 39 -13.64 33.37 -16.71
N ALA A 40 -14.43 32.32 -16.48
CA ALA A 40 -15.89 32.40 -16.64
C ALA A 40 -16.51 33.46 -15.74
N ILE A 41 -16.13 33.50 -14.46
CA ILE A 41 -16.57 34.51 -13.49
C ILE A 41 -16.03 35.88 -13.90
N ALA A 42 -14.77 36.00 -14.31
CA ALA A 42 -14.14 37.25 -14.71
C ALA A 42 -14.87 37.96 -15.86
N VAL A 43 -15.32 37.17 -16.88
CA VAL A 43 -16.08 37.73 -18.02
C VAL A 43 -17.38 38.37 -17.57
N THR A 44 -18.17 37.71 -16.72
CA THR A 44 -19.42 38.28 -16.22
C THR A 44 -19.16 39.47 -15.33
N LEU A 45 -18.19 39.39 -14.43
CA LEU A 45 -17.83 40.45 -13.50
C LEU A 45 -17.31 41.68 -14.25
N HIS A 46 -16.56 41.52 -15.31
CA HIS A 46 -16.10 42.60 -16.19
C HIS A 46 -17.30 43.35 -16.79
N GLY A 47 -18.26 42.64 -17.38
CA GLY A 47 -19.46 43.26 -17.94
C GLY A 47 -20.31 44.02 -16.91
N VAL A 48 -20.39 43.50 -15.65
CA VAL A 48 -21.10 44.20 -14.56
C VAL A 48 -20.36 45.47 -14.12
N LEU A 49 -19.05 45.41 -13.96
CA LEU A 49 -18.25 46.53 -13.46
C LEU A 49 -18.07 47.66 -14.50
N SER A 50 -18.02 47.33 -15.77
CA SER A 50 -17.93 48.28 -16.87
C SER A 50 -19.28 48.96 -17.19
N GLY A 51 -20.37 48.45 -16.65
CA GLY A 51 -21.75 48.93 -16.97
C GLY A 51 -22.25 48.49 -18.34
N ASP A 52 -21.48 47.68 -19.09
CA ASP A 52 -21.79 47.21 -20.44
C ASP A 52 -22.17 45.72 -20.48
N LEU A 53 -22.90 45.26 -19.47
CA LEU A 53 -23.33 43.87 -19.41
C LEU A 53 -24.26 43.53 -20.58
N THR A 54 -23.74 42.84 -21.55
CA THR A 54 -24.49 42.37 -22.71
C THR A 54 -24.85 40.88 -22.57
N VAL A 55 -25.88 40.46 -23.35
CA VAL A 55 -26.25 39.06 -23.44
C VAL A 55 -25.06 38.19 -23.92
N GLN A 56 -24.17 38.80 -24.72
CA GLN A 56 -22.95 38.09 -25.17
C GLN A 56 -22.01 37.73 -24.03
N HIS A 57 -21.78 38.64 -23.05
CA HIS A 57 -20.95 38.36 -21.89
C HIS A 57 -21.56 37.21 -21.06
N ILE A 58 -22.87 37.20 -20.88
CA ILE A 58 -23.58 36.15 -20.15
C ILE A 58 -23.48 34.82 -20.88
N LEU A 59 -23.74 34.78 -22.19
CA LEU A 59 -23.65 33.55 -22.99
C LEU A 59 -22.21 33.01 -23.06
N LEU A 60 -21.21 33.88 -23.20
CA LEU A 60 -19.80 33.48 -23.18
C LEU A 60 -19.40 32.87 -21.82
N SER A 61 -19.72 33.55 -20.74
CA SER A 61 -19.45 33.04 -19.37
C SER A 61 -20.18 31.72 -19.12
N PHE A 62 -21.44 31.63 -19.50
CA PHE A 62 -22.22 30.39 -19.41
C PHE A 62 -21.60 29.26 -20.22
N GLY A 63 -21.18 29.54 -21.47
CA GLY A 63 -20.51 28.56 -22.34
C GLY A 63 -19.19 28.04 -21.73
N ILE A 64 -18.36 28.95 -21.20
CA ILE A 64 -17.10 28.59 -20.52
C ILE A 64 -17.41 27.76 -19.26
N MET A 65 -18.40 28.14 -18.45
CA MET A 65 -18.78 27.41 -17.26
C MET A 65 -19.34 26.02 -17.61
N LEU A 66 -20.19 25.91 -18.61
CA LEU A 66 -20.73 24.64 -19.09
C LEU A 66 -19.61 23.71 -19.59
N LEU A 67 -18.68 24.24 -20.37
CA LEU A 67 -17.49 23.48 -20.82
C LEU A 67 -16.63 23.04 -19.63
N SER A 68 -16.41 23.92 -18.66
CA SER A 68 -15.68 23.61 -17.43
C SER A 68 -16.33 22.45 -16.67
N VAL A 69 -17.63 22.52 -16.43
CA VAL A 69 -18.36 21.50 -15.66
C VAL A 69 -18.44 20.18 -16.42
N ALA A 70 -18.82 20.21 -17.70
CA ALA A 70 -18.94 19.01 -18.51
C ALA A 70 -17.57 18.34 -18.74
N GLY A 71 -16.54 19.13 -19.08
CA GLY A 71 -15.18 18.65 -19.27
C GLY A 71 -14.58 18.07 -17.97
N ASN A 72 -14.79 18.74 -16.83
CA ASN A 72 -14.38 18.25 -15.51
C ASN A 72 -15.06 16.92 -15.19
N ALA A 73 -16.39 16.82 -15.38
CA ALA A 73 -17.15 15.59 -15.10
C ALA A 73 -16.66 14.43 -15.97
N PHE A 74 -16.45 14.65 -17.27
CA PHE A 74 -15.94 13.62 -18.19
C PHE A 74 -14.52 13.19 -17.82
N ALA A 75 -13.60 14.13 -17.59
CA ALA A 75 -12.23 13.85 -17.23
C ALA A 75 -12.17 13.10 -15.87
N ASN A 76 -13.00 13.52 -14.91
CA ASN A 76 -13.10 12.87 -13.60
C ASN A 76 -13.59 11.42 -13.73
N TYR A 77 -14.65 11.18 -14.50
CA TYR A 77 -15.19 9.84 -14.72
C TYR A 77 -14.13 8.91 -15.33
N ARG A 78 -13.50 9.32 -16.42
CA ARG A 78 -12.47 8.50 -17.12
C ARG A 78 -11.22 8.29 -16.27
N SER A 79 -10.76 9.32 -15.55
CA SER A 79 -9.63 9.23 -14.64
C SER A 79 -9.90 8.26 -13.50
N THR A 80 -11.07 8.35 -12.87
CA THR A 80 -11.47 7.48 -11.75
C THR A 80 -11.57 6.02 -12.20
N MET A 81 -12.19 5.75 -13.36
CA MET A 81 -12.25 4.38 -13.91
C MET A 81 -10.88 3.76 -14.08
N LEU A 82 -9.96 4.48 -14.75
CA LEU A 82 -8.59 4.00 -14.95
C LEU A 82 -7.84 3.75 -13.63
N GLN A 83 -8.11 4.54 -12.61
CA GLN A 83 -7.48 4.36 -11.30
C GLN A 83 -8.04 3.16 -10.55
N CYS A 84 -9.36 2.95 -10.61
CA CYS A 84 -9.97 1.75 -10.02
C CYS A 84 -9.43 0.50 -10.71
N GLU A 85 -9.44 0.46 -12.04
CA GLU A 85 -8.86 -0.65 -12.81
C GLU A 85 -7.39 -0.91 -12.44
N ALA A 86 -6.57 0.15 -12.37
CA ALA A 86 -5.16 0.03 -12.04
C ALA A 86 -4.93 -0.38 -10.58
N GLY A 87 -5.70 0.15 -9.63
CA GLY A 87 -5.56 -0.14 -8.21
C GLY A 87 -5.97 -1.57 -7.86
N TYR A 88 -7.17 -1.96 -8.25
CA TYR A 88 -7.65 -3.34 -8.03
C TYR A 88 -6.85 -4.36 -8.86
N GLY A 89 -6.49 -4.02 -10.12
CA GLY A 89 -5.63 -4.85 -10.96
C GLY A 89 -4.26 -5.09 -10.32
N THR A 90 -3.62 -4.04 -9.79
CA THR A 90 -2.34 -4.18 -9.06
C THR A 90 -2.46 -5.17 -7.90
N CYS A 91 -3.54 -5.09 -7.12
CA CYS A 91 -3.71 -5.96 -5.97
C CYS A 91 -4.04 -7.40 -6.38
N ALA A 92 -4.82 -7.60 -7.46
CA ALA A 92 -5.08 -8.92 -8.01
C ALA A 92 -3.79 -9.59 -8.52
N ASP A 93 -3.00 -8.88 -9.33
CA ASP A 93 -1.72 -9.38 -9.85
C ASP A 93 -0.76 -9.75 -8.70
N LYS A 94 -0.70 -8.91 -7.66
CA LYS A 94 0.16 -9.17 -6.51
C LYS A 94 -0.32 -10.30 -5.62
N ARG A 95 -1.63 -10.55 -5.52
CA ARG A 95 -2.16 -11.75 -4.85
C ARG A 95 -1.74 -13.02 -5.57
N ILE A 96 -1.79 -13.02 -6.91
CA ILE A 96 -1.33 -14.15 -7.73
C ILE A 96 0.17 -14.33 -7.54
N GLU A 97 0.97 -13.27 -7.64
CA GLU A 97 2.42 -13.32 -7.45
C GLU A 97 2.81 -13.83 -6.05
N ILE A 98 2.09 -13.40 -5.00
CA ILE A 98 2.29 -13.94 -3.65
C ILE A 98 1.96 -15.44 -3.63
N ALA A 99 0.82 -15.86 -4.18
CA ALA A 99 0.41 -17.27 -4.18
C ALA A 99 1.42 -18.15 -4.92
N GLU A 100 1.94 -17.70 -6.06
CA GLU A 100 2.99 -18.40 -6.80
C GLU A 100 4.30 -18.46 -6.01
N HIS A 101 4.68 -17.35 -5.35
CA HIS A 101 5.88 -17.31 -4.52
C HIS A 101 5.82 -18.28 -3.34
N LEU A 102 4.62 -18.41 -2.73
CA LEU A 102 4.42 -19.35 -1.60
C LEU A 102 4.70 -20.80 -1.99
N LYS A 103 4.47 -21.17 -3.24
CA LYS A 103 4.72 -22.54 -3.75
C LYS A 103 6.19 -22.96 -3.58
N TYR A 104 7.11 -21.99 -3.62
CA TYR A 104 8.55 -22.22 -3.59
C TYR A 104 9.19 -21.91 -2.24
N LEU A 105 8.41 -21.51 -1.23
CA LEU A 105 8.93 -21.30 0.11
C LEU A 105 9.19 -22.65 0.83
N PRO A 106 10.29 -22.78 1.59
CA PRO A 106 10.47 -23.90 2.49
C PRO A 106 9.30 -24.06 3.47
N MET A 107 8.92 -25.31 3.76
CA MET A 107 7.79 -25.58 4.67
C MET A 107 7.96 -24.96 6.07
N GLY A 108 9.18 -24.62 6.48
CA GLY A 108 9.46 -23.91 7.75
C GLY A 108 8.79 -22.54 7.86
N TYR A 109 8.50 -21.91 6.74
CA TYR A 109 7.74 -20.64 6.72
C TYR A 109 6.25 -20.81 7.01
N PHE A 110 5.70 -22.03 6.93
CA PHE A 110 4.28 -22.30 7.16
C PHE A 110 3.98 -22.73 8.61
N ASN A 111 4.69 -22.14 9.57
CA ASN A 111 4.32 -22.27 10.97
C ASN A 111 3.08 -21.43 11.31
N ARG A 112 2.44 -21.69 12.45
CA ARG A 112 1.18 -21.01 12.85
C ARG A 112 1.25 -19.49 12.81
N ASN A 113 2.39 -18.90 13.21
CA ASN A 113 2.55 -17.45 13.28
C ASN A 113 2.77 -16.84 11.89
N SER A 114 3.60 -17.47 11.06
CA SER A 114 3.90 -17.02 9.71
C SER A 114 2.70 -17.19 8.78
N LEU A 115 1.95 -18.28 8.89
CA LEU A 115 0.75 -18.53 8.09
C LEU A 115 -0.29 -17.43 8.31
N GLY A 116 -0.56 -17.06 9.56
CA GLY A 116 -1.46 -15.96 9.89
C GLY A 116 -1.01 -14.62 9.30
N TYR A 117 0.29 -14.33 9.37
CA TYR A 117 0.86 -13.12 8.77
C TYR A 117 0.73 -13.12 7.24
N ILE A 118 1.16 -14.19 6.57
CA ILE A 118 1.11 -14.31 5.10
C ILE A 118 -0.34 -14.19 4.61
N THR A 119 -1.27 -14.90 5.25
CA THR A 119 -2.70 -14.83 4.91
C THR A 119 -3.24 -13.41 5.09
N SER A 120 -2.91 -12.73 6.20
CA SER A 120 -3.32 -11.35 6.44
C SER A 120 -2.75 -10.38 5.40
N VAL A 121 -1.53 -10.63 4.91
CA VAL A 121 -0.94 -9.81 3.85
C VAL A 121 -1.65 -10.03 2.52
N ALA A 122 -1.85 -11.28 2.11
CA ALA A 122 -2.48 -11.63 0.84
C ALA A 122 -3.96 -11.21 0.77
N THR A 123 -4.67 -11.20 1.90
CA THR A 123 -6.08 -10.80 1.97
C THR A 123 -6.23 -9.34 2.41
N ASN A 124 -6.11 -9.07 3.70
CA ASN A 124 -6.47 -7.79 4.32
C ASN A 124 -5.55 -6.64 3.88
N SER A 125 -4.22 -6.88 3.81
CA SER A 125 -3.30 -5.80 3.42
C SER A 125 -3.44 -5.45 1.94
N MET A 126 -3.68 -6.43 1.07
CA MET A 126 -3.94 -6.16 -0.36
C MET A 126 -5.29 -5.49 -0.58
N GLU A 127 -6.34 -5.86 0.16
CA GLU A 127 -7.64 -5.19 0.11
C GLU A 127 -7.53 -3.72 0.53
N ALA A 128 -6.92 -3.49 1.70
CA ALA A 128 -6.67 -2.14 2.20
C ALA A 128 -5.78 -1.30 1.25
N LEU A 129 -4.79 -1.93 0.60
CA LEU A 129 -3.97 -1.25 -0.41
C LEU A 129 -4.80 -0.85 -1.62
N ALA A 130 -5.70 -1.73 -2.12
CA ALA A 130 -6.55 -1.43 -3.26
C ALA A 130 -7.43 -0.21 -2.98
N ASP A 131 -8.10 -0.18 -1.83
CA ASP A 131 -8.99 0.93 -1.43
C ASP A 131 -8.23 2.25 -1.22
N VAL A 132 -7.13 2.21 -0.48
CA VAL A 132 -6.34 3.41 -0.17
C VAL A 132 -5.60 3.92 -1.41
N ALA A 133 -4.98 3.04 -2.20
CA ALA A 133 -4.19 3.46 -3.36
C ALA A 133 -5.04 4.13 -4.44
N THR A 134 -6.22 3.60 -4.74
CA THR A 134 -7.13 4.20 -5.73
C THR A 134 -7.54 5.61 -5.35
N ARG A 135 -7.91 5.85 -4.09
CA ARG A 135 -8.41 7.15 -3.61
C ARG A 135 -7.28 8.14 -3.33
N VAL A 136 -6.25 7.71 -2.61
CA VAL A 136 -5.20 8.59 -2.11
C VAL A 136 -4.29 9.09 -3.23
N VAL A 137 -3.88 8.20 -4.13
CA VAL A 137 -3.05 8.57 -5.29
C VAL A 137 -3.77 9.63 -6.13
N MET A 138 -5.09 9.44 -6.33
CA MET A 138 -5.92 10.39 -7.07
C MET A 138 -6.00 11.76 -6.37
N MET A 139 -6.42 11.77 -5.11
CA MET A 139 -6.70 13.02 -4.40
C MET A 139 -5.44 13.86 -4.20
N VAL A 140 -4.30 13.23 -3.88
CA VAL A 140 -3.03 13.94 -3.74
C VAL A 140 -2.56 14.48 -5.10
N THR A 141 -2.60 13.67 -6.15
CA THR A 141 -2.18 14.09 -7.48
C THR A 141 -3.07 15.21 -8.00
N GLN A 142 -4.38 15.08 -7.86
CA GLN A 142 -5.34 16.10 -8.28
C GLN A 142 -5.13 17.42 -7.52
N GLY A 143 -4.99 17.37 -6.20
CA GLY A 143 -4.75 18.57 -5.40
C GLY A 143 -3.46 19.30 -5.79
N ILE A 144 -2.37 18.56 -6.05
CA ILE A 144 -1.10 19.12 -6.52
C ILE A 144 -1.25 19.73 -7.92
N LEU A 145 -1.88 19.03 -8.86
CA LEU A 145 -2.09 19.53 -10.23
C LEU A 145 -2.96 20.80 -10.23
N THR A 146 -4.07 20.78 -9.53
CA THR A 146 -4.93 21.97 -9.38
C THR A 146 -4.16 23.14 -8.79
N THR A 147 -3.36 22.91 -7.73
CA THR A 147 -2.49 23.91 -7.13
C THR A 147 -1.54 24.53 -8.16
N ILE A 148 -0.85 23.71 -8.96
CA ILE A 148 0.09 24.19 -9.98
C ILE A 148 -0.63 25.09 -11.01
N PHE A 149 -1.76 24.61 -11.55
CA PHE A 149 -2.49 25.37 -12.57
C PHE A 149 -3.08 26.67 -12.04
N VAL A 150 -3.62 26.67 -10.83
CA VAL A 150 -4.17 27.91 -10.20
C VAL A 150 -3.06 28.90 -9.87
N VAL A 151 -1.90 28.44 -9.34
CA VAL A 151 -0.74 29.31 -9.09
C VAL A 151 -0.22 29.91 -10.40
N LEU A 152 -0.08 29.13 -11.46
CA LEU A 152 0.33 29.62 -12.78
C LEU A 152 -0.65 30.70 -13.28
N MET A 153 -1.94 30.47 -13.09
CA MET A 153 -2.96 31.42 -13.50
C MET A 153 -2.88 32.72 -12.70
N ILE A 154 -2.72 32.64 -11.36
CA ILE A 154 -2.53 33.82 -10.52
C ILE A 154 -1.27 34.60 -10.94
N LEU A 155 -0.16 33.93 -11.24
CA LEU A 155 1.08 34.56 -11.73
C LEU A 155 0.89 35.29 -13.06
N LEU A 156 0.06 34.74 -13.96
CA LEU A 156 -0.23 35.37 -15.24
C LEU A 156 -1.09 36.65 -15.10
N PHE A 157 -1.96 36.71 -14.07
CA PHE A 157 -2.80 37.88 -13.82
C PHE A 157 -2.06 38.97 -13.02
N ASP A 158 -1.41 38.60 -11.91
CA ASP A 158 -0.59 39.53 -11.10
C ASP A 158 0.60 38.82 -10.48
N LEU A 159 1.80 39.22 -10.89
CA LEU A 159 3.05 38.61 -10.47
C LEU A 159 3.31 38.75 -8.94
N ARG A 160 2.82 39.88 -8.33
CA ARG A 160 3.02 40.16 -6.91
C ARG A 160 2.21 39.22 -6.05
N ILE A 161 0.92 39.02 -6.37
CA ILE A 161 0.03 38.10 -5.66
C ILE A 161 0.45 36.65 -5.96
N GLY A 162 0.84 36.37 -7.20
CA GLY A 162 1.40 35.08 -7.57
C GLY A 162 2.63 34.69 -6.77
N GLY A 163 3.53 35.64 -6.52
CA GLY A 163 4.70 35.43 -5.65
C GLY A 163 4.30 35.07 -4.21
N ILE A 164 3.29 35.75 -3.65
CA ILE A 164 2.75 35.45 -2.31
C ILE A 164 2.11 34.05 -2.29
N ALA A 165 1.35 33.69 -3.33
CA ALA A 165 0.75 32.38 -3.47
C ALA A 165 1.82 31.27 -3.51
N VAL A 166 2.91 31.46 -4.28
CA VAL A 166 4.05 30.53 -4.32
C VAL A 166 4.68 30.36 -2.95
N LEU A 167 4.97 31.46 -2.25
CA LEU A 167 5.51 31.40 -0.88
C LEU A 167 4.58 30.65 0.07
N GLY A 168 3.28 30.89 -0.05
CA GLY A 168 2.26 30.20 0.73
C GLY A 168 2.25 28.68 0.47
N VAL A 169 2.33 28.27 -0.79
CA VAL A 169 2.44 26.87 -1.17
C VAL A 169 3.70 26.23 -0.62
N LEU A 170 4.84 26.91 -0.70
CA LEU A 170 6.12 26.41 -0.15
C LEU A 170 6.03 26.26 1.39
N LEU A 171 5.44 27.23 2.09
CA LEU A 171 5.22 27.15 3.54
C LEU A 171 4.31 25.96 3.89
N TYR A 172 3.22 25.77 3.15
CA TYR A 172 2.32 24.65 3.34
C TYR A 172 3.04 23.30 3.20
N PHE A 173 3.85 23.13 2.16
CA PHE A 173 4.65 21.90 1.97
C PHE A 173 5.74 21.73 3.02
N ALA A 174 6.32 22.82 3.55
CA ALA A 174 7.26 22.76 4.66
C ALA A 174 6.59 22.17 5.92
N ILE A 175 5.38 22.65 6.27
CA ILE A 175 4.58 22.12 7.39
C ILE A 175 4.21 20.65 7.14
N ASN A 176 3.80 20.32 5.92
CA ASN A 176 3.50 18.93 5.55
C ASN A 176 4.74 18.01 5.74
N SER A 177 5.94 18.53 5.45
CA SER A 177 7.17 17.75 5.67
C SER A 177 7.44 17.42 7.14
N LEU A 178 7.04 18.32 8.07
CA LEU A 178 7.10 18.07 9.50
C LEU A 178 6.14 16.95 9.93
N LEU A 179 4.94 16.94 9.38
CA LEU A 179 3.97 15.87 9.59
C LEU A 179 4.53 14.52 9.15
N GLN A 180 5.16 14.46 7.98
CA GLN A 180 5.77 13.23 7.47
C GLN A 180 6.95 12.76 8.33
N LYS A 181 7.80 13.66 8.83
CA LYS A 181 8.89 13.32 9.75
C LYS A 181 8.37 12.73 11.06
N LYS A 182 7.39 13.39 11.68
CA LYS A 182 6.77 12.94 12.93
C LYS A 182 6.15 11.56 12.77
N SER A 183 5.52 11.31 11.63
CA SER A 183 4.93 10.04 11.31
C SER A 183 5.92 8.87 11.28
N LYS A 184 7.10 9.06 10.68
CA LYS A 184 8.13 8.02 10.63
C LYS A 184 8.57 7.55 12.03
N THR A 185 8.49 8.45 13.01
CA THR A 185 8.84 8.14 14.41
C THR A 185 7.72 7.40 15.14
N ILE A 186 6.46 7.69 14.82
CA ILE A 186 5.30 7.16 15.55
C ILE A 186 4.78 5.86 14.93
N ALA A 187 4.88 5.68 13.62
CA ALA A 187 4.38 4.51 12.91
C ALA A 187 4.91 3.16 13.47
N PRO A 188 6.20 3.00 13.81
CA PRO A 188 6.69 1.76 14.40
C PRO A 188 6.05 1.40 15.74
N LEU A 189 5.75 2.41 16.58
CA LEU A 189 5.10 2.20 17.88
C LEU A 189 3.68 1.69 17.71
N LYS A 190 2.94 2.28 16.75
CA LYS A 190 1.60 1.81 16.40
C LYS A 190 1.63 0.39 15.85
N ASP A 191 2.51 0.10 14.89
CA ASP A 191 2.63 -1.24 14.28
C ASP A 191 2.99 -2.32 15.30
N SER A 192 3.88 -2.03 16.27
CA SER A 192 4.21 -2.96 17.34
C SER A 192 3.02 -3.27 18.25
N SER A 193 2.22 -2.24 18.57
CA SER A 193 1.02 -2.39 19.38
C SER A 193 -0.08 -3.16 18.65
N ASP A 194 -0.27 -2.91 17.36
CA ASP A 194 -1.21 -3.64 16.50
C ASP A 194 -0.84 -5.14 16.43
N ARG A 195 0.45 -5.46 16.27
CA ARG A 195 0.94 -6.86 16.26
C ARG A 195 0.67 -7.56 17.59
N LYS A 196 0.97 -6.89 18.72
CA LYS A 196 0.74 -7.44 20.04
C LYS A 196 -0.74 -7.74 20.29
N LEU A 197 -1.63 -6.84 19.83
CA LEU A 197 -3.07 -7.07 19.91
C LEU A 197 -3.49 -8.28 19.09
N VAL A 198 -3.04 -8.40 17.83
CA VAL A 198 -3.35 -9.55 16.97
C VAL A 198 -2.87 -10.85 17.60
N GLU A 199 -1.65 -10.86 18.14
CA GLU A 199 -1.09 -12.03 18.84
C GLU A 199 -1.98 -12.46 20.04
N LYS A 200 -2.41 -11.51 20.87
CA LYS A 200 -3.26 -11.80 22.04
C LYS A 200 -4.68 -12.22 21.66
N VAL A 201 -5.24 -11.65 20.58
CA VAL A 201 -6.53 -12.10 20.03
C VAL A 201 -6.42 -13.54 19.52
N LEU A 202 -5.38 -13.86 18.77
CA LEU A 202 -5.17 -15.22 18.25
C LEU A 202 -4.96 -16.22 19.39
N GLU A 203 -4.16 -15.89 20.40
CA GLU A 203 -3.97 -16.72 21.61
C GLU A 203 -5.31 -17.00 22.31
N TYR A 204 -6.14 -15.97 22.48
CA TYR A 204 -7.45 -16.10 23.12
C TYR A 204 -8.41 -16.97 22.31
N VAL A 205 -8.48 -16.75 20.98
CA VAL A 205 -9.37 -17.52 20.09
C VAL A 205 -8.93 -18.98 19.99
N GLN A 206 -7.62 -19.24 19.92
CA GLN A 206 -7.10 -20.61 19.89
C GLN A 206 -7.33 -21.35 21.21
N GLY A 207 -7.26 -20.65 22.33
CA GLY A 207 -7.52 -21.20 23.66
C GLY A 207 -8.98 -21.10 24.12
N ILE A 208 -9.94 -20.84 23.22
CA ILE A 208 -11.33 -20.59 23.63
C ILE A 208 -12.01 -21.81 24.26
N ALA A 209 -11.58 -23.00 23.89
CA ALA A 209 -12.09 -24.24 24.48
C ALA A 209 -11.70 -24.34 25.95
N GLU A 210 -10.44 -24.04 26.29
CA GLU A 210 -9.91 -24.00 27.62
C GLU A 210 -10.54 -22.88 28.45
N VAL A 211 -10.71 -21.70 27.84
CA VAL A 211 -11.39 -20.57 28.47
C VAL A 211 -12.82 -20.95 28.90
N LYS A 212 -13.55 -21.66 28.02
CA LYS A 212 -14.92 -22.14 28.31
C LYS A 212 -14.93 -23.27 29.30
N ALA A 213 -14.05 -24.28 29.16
CA ALA A 213 -14.00 -25.46 30.01
C ALA A 213 -13.67 -25.14 31.47
N TYR A 214 -12.79 -24.17 31.70
CA TYR A 214 -12.33 -23.76 33.02
C TYR A 214 -12.93 -22.45 33.52
N ASN A 215 -13.91 -21.89 32.80
CA ASN A 215 -14.55 -20.61 33.13
C ASN A 215 -13.55 -19.48 33.44
N LEU A 216 -12.49 -19.40 32.64
CA LEU A 216 -11.35 -18.47 32.86
C LEU A 216 -11.69 -17.02 32.46
N THR A 217 -12.90 -16.56 32.75
CA THR A 217 -13.42 -15.25 32.35
C THR A 217 -12.72 -14.03 32.97
N GLY A 218 -11.88 -14.21 33.99
CA GLY A 218 -11.22 -13.08 34.67
C GLY A 218 -9.75 -12.88 34.35
N THR A 219 -8.94 -13.95 34.46
CA THR A 219 -7.47 -13.82 34.41
C THR A 219 -6.88 -13.88 32.99
N LYS A 220 -7.45 -14.66 32.06
CA LYS A 220 -6.95 -14.72 30.68
C LYS A 220 -7.57 -13.64 29.76
N SER A 221 -8.78 -13.17 30.07
CA SER A 221 -9.31 -11.95 29.42
C SER A 221 -8.55 -10.70 29.84
N ARG A 222 -7.86 -10.71 31.00
CA ARG A 222 -7.05 -9.57 31.45
C ARG A 222 -5.90 -9.24 30.49
N ALA A 223 -5.15 -10.23 30.03
CA ALA A 223 -4.04 -10.01 29.08
C ALA A 223 -4.53 -9.50 27.73
N LEU A 224 -5.70 -9.97 27.27
CA LEU A 224 -6.34 -9.46 26.06
C LEU A 224 -6.84 -8.02 26.26
N ASN A 225 -7.50 -7.73 27.37
CA ASN A 225 -7.98 -6.39 27.69
C ASN A 225 -6.83 -5.40 27.84
N GLU A 226 -5.74 -5.78 28.52
CA GLU A 226 -4.52 -4.96 28.59
C GLU A 226 -3.93 -4.68 27.20
N ALA A 227 -3.93 -5.66 26.29
CA ALA A 227 -3.46 -5.46 24.92
C ALA A 227 -4.40 -4.54 24.11
N ILE A 228 -5.71 -4.64 24.33
CA ILE A 228 -6.71 -3.74 23.73
C ILE A 228 -6.51 -2.30 24.23
N ASP A 229 -6.37 -2.12 25.54
CA ASP A 229 -6.18 -0.81 26.15
C ASP A 229 -4.85 -0.18 25.73
N GLU A 230 -3.77 -0.96 25.68
CA GLU A 230 -2.45 -0.53 25.20
C GLU A 230 -2.50 -0.12 23.73
N ASN A 231 -3.22 -0.88 22.88
CA ASN A 231 -3.41 -0.55 21.47
C ASN A 231 -4.26 0.73 21.32
N SER A 232 -5.34 0.86 22.06
CA SER A 232 -6.17 2.07 22.06
C SER A 232 -5.36 3.30 22.50
N ALA A 233 -4.58 3.18 23.58
CA ALA A 233 -3.72 4.24 24.06
C ALA A 233 -2.62 4.62 23.04
N ALA A 234 -2.00 3.64 22.40
CA ALA A 234 -0.99 3.86 21.37
C ALA A 234 -1.57 4.58 20.14
N ASN A 235 -2.76 4.16 19.67
CA ASN A 235 -3.47 4.81 18.58
C ASN A 235 -3.87 6.24 18.93
N THR A 236 -4.45 6.46 20.10
CA THR A 236 -4.82 7.80 20.60
C THR A 236 -3.60 8.72 20.72
N LYS A 237 -2.49 8.21 21.28
CA LYS A 237 -1.24 8.97 21.36
C LYS A 237 -0.67 9.32 20.00
N ALA A 238 -0.81 8.42 19.02
CA ALA A 238 -0.40 8.67 17.65
C ALA A 238 -1.24 9.79 17.01
N GLU A 239 -2.56 9.72 17.12
CA GLU A 239 -3.46 10.77 16.60
C GLU A 239 -3.23 12.12 17.28
N MET A 240 -3.12 12.14 18.61
CA MET A 240 -2.83 13.37 19.38
C MET A 240 -1.49 14.02 18.98
N ALA A 241 -0.51 13.24 18.53
CA ALA A 241 0.75 13.79 18.05
C ALA A 241 0.64 14.41 16.64
N PHE A 242 -0.37 14.02 15.84
CA PHE A 242 -0.61 14.58 14.51
C PHE A 242 -1.55 15.79 14.52
N VAL A 243 -2.55 15.79 15.39
CA VAL A 243 -3.58 16.85 15.48
C VAL A 243 -3.01 18.27 15.47
N PRO A 244 -2.01 18.63 16.29
CA PRO A 244 -1.50 20.02 16.29
C PRO A 244 -0.83 20.41 14.96
N ILE A 245 -0.16 19.47 14.29
CA ILE A 245 0.49 19.72 13.00
C ILE A 245 -0.56 19.84 11.90
N MET A 246 -1.58 18.97 11.91
CA MET A 246 -2.71 19.04 10.97
C MET A 246 -3.51 20.34 11.18
N PHE A 247 -3.75 20.73 12.42
CA PHE A 247 -4.36 22.02 12.75
C PHE A 247 -3.55 23.19 12.19
N LEU A 248 -2.23 23.21 12.42
CA LEU A 248 -1.35 24.25 11.88
C LEU A 248 -1.36 24.27 10.35
N GLN A 249 -1.38 23.11 9.71
CA GLN A 249 -1.45 22.98 8.26
C GLN A 249 -2.75 23.56 7.69
N ASN A 250 -3.90 23.18 8.27
CA ASN A 250 -5.21 23.69 7.89
C ASN A 250 -5.34 25.20 8.15
N LEU A 251 -4.88 25.65 9.32
CA LEU A 251 -4.88 27.06 9.68
C LEU A 251 -4.04 27.87 8.70
N THR A 252 -2.84 27.38 8.35
CA THR A 252 -1.96 28.06 7.38
C THR A 252 -2.62 28.19 6.01
N ALA A 253 -3.25 27.13 5.49
CA ALA A 253 -3.95 27.16 4.20
C ALA A 253 -5.07 28.23 4.21
N LYS A 254 -5.88 28.27 5.26
CA LYS A 254 -6.98 29.24 5.38
C LYS A 254 -6.48 30.66 5.58
N LEU A 255 -5.47 30.85 6.44
CA LEU A 255 -4.88 32.17 6.68
C LEU A 255 -4.23 32.76 5.43
N LEU A 256 -3.55 31.93 4.63
CA LEU A 256 -2.96 32.38 3.38
C LEU A 256 -4.02 32.85 2.38
N GLY A 257 -5.18 32.19 2.32
CA GLY A 257 -6.32 32.66 1.53
C GLY A 257 -6.80 34.04 1.99
N VAL A 258 -6.91 34.24 3.31
CA VAL A 258 -7.28 35.55 3.89
C VAL A 258 -6.21 36.61 3.63
N VAL A 259 -4.94 36.28 3.76
CA VAL A 259 -3.81 37.20 3.48
C VAL A 259 -3.84 37.66 2.02
N VAL A 260 -4.01 36.72 1.07
CA VAL A 260 -4.16 37.06 -0.35
C VAL A 260 -5.37 37.97 -0.57
N ALA A 261 -6.51 37.69 0.08
CA ALA A 261 -7.70 38.55 -0.02
C ALA A 261 -7.43 39.98 0.50
N ILE A 262 -6.85 40.10 1.68
CA ILE A 262 -6.53 41.44 2.28
C ILE A 262 -5.55 42.19 1.39
N ILE A 263 -4.50 41.53 0.88
CA ILE A 263 -3.51 42.22 0.03
C ILE A 263 -4.12 42.61 -1.32
N SER A 264 -5.01 41.80 -1.90
CA SER A 264 -5.73 42.16 -3.13
C SER A 264 -6.61 43.38 -2.95
N VAL A 265 -7.33 43.46 -1.81
CA VAL A 265 -8.13 44.65 -1.46
C VAL A 265 -7.25 45.88 -1.21
N ALA A 266 -6.11 45.71 -0.52
CA ALA A 266 -5.17 46.81 -0.29
C ALA A 266 -4.58 47.36 -1.60
N PHE A 267 -4.24 46.50 -2.55
CA PHE A 267 -3.76 46.93 -3.87
C PHE A 267 -4.84 47.66 -4.68
N TYR A 268 -6.10 47.22 -4.55
CA TYR A 268 -7.23 47.95 -5.14
C TYR A 268 -7.40 49.33 -4.51
N LEU A 269 -7.43 49.44 -3.19
CA LEU A 269 -7.59 50.70 -2.49
C LEU A 269 -6.44 51.69 -2.77
N ASN A 270 -5.23 51.19 -3.00
CA ASN A 270 -4.06 51.98 -3.38
C ASN A 270 -4.03 52.33 -4.88
N GLY A 271 -5.05 51.96 -5.67
CA GLY A 271 -5.13 52.25 -7.09
C GLY A 271 -4.13 51.48 -7.95
N THR A 272 -3.45 50.44 -7.40
CA THR A 272 -2.43 49.63 -8.11
C THR A 272 -3.00 48.39 -8.74
N MET A 273 -4.28 48.09 -8.52
CA MET A 273 -5.01 46.93 -9.06
C MET A 273 -6.45 47.34 -9.36
N GLU A 274 -7.01 46.85 -10.46
CA GLU A 274 -8.42 47.03 -10.78
C GLU A 274 -9.31 46.16 -9.89
N LEU A 275 -10.55 46.61 -9.64
CA LEU A 275 -11.52 45.86 -8.80
C LEU A 275 -11.77 44.43 -9.35
N LEU A 276 -11.89 44.32 -10.67
CA LEU A 276 -12.05 43.02 -11.33
C LEU A 276 -10.93 42.05 -10.91
N ASN A 277 -9.69 42.48 -11.06
CA ASN A 277 -8.53 41.62 -10.75
C ASN A 277 -8.47 41.30 -9.25
N ALA A 278 -8.80 42.24 -8.36
CA ALA A 278 -8.82 41.98 -6.92
C ALA A 278 -9.84 40.87 -6.56
N VAL A 279 -11.05 40.94 -7.09
CA VAL A 279 -12.09 39.91 -6.85
C VAL A 279 -11.68 38.55 -7.44
N VAL A 280 -11.14 38.55 -8.65
CA VAL A 280 -10.65 37.33 -9.29
C VAL A 280 -9.53 36.67 -8.46
N MET A 281 -8.59 37.48 -7.94
CA MET A 281 -7.50 36.97 -7.09
C MET A 281 -8.01 36.38 -5.77
N ILE A 282 -9.00 36.99 -5.16
CA ILE A 282 -9.64 36.45 -3.94
C ILE A 282 -10.25 35.08 -4.23
N LEU A 283 -11.02 34.94 -5.30
CA LEU A 283 -11.65 33.68 -5.68
C LEU A 283 -10.61 32.61 -6.00
N ALA A 284 -9.58 32.98 -6.76
CA ALA A 284 -8.48 32.07 -7.10
C ALA A 284 -7.72 31.56 -5.85
N ALA A 285 -7.51 32.42 -4.86
CA ALA A 285 -6.86 32.06 -3.61
C ALA A 285 -7.66 31.01 -2.83
N PHE A 286 -8.98 31.14 -2.72
CA PHE A 286 -9.82 30.15 -2.06
C PHE A 286 -9.80 28.80 -2.77
N ILE A 287 -9.81 28.78 -4.10
CA ILE A 287 -9.68 27.54 -4.89
C ILE A 287 -8.31 26.90 -4.66
N LEU A 288 -7.24 27.69 -4.69
CA LEU A 288 -5.87 27.24 -4.48
C LEU A 288 -5.70 26.57 -3.12
N PHE A 289 -6.08 27.25 -2.06
CA PHE A 289 -5.84 26.74 -0.71
C PHE A 289 -6.81 25.62 -0.34
N GLY A 290 -8.01 25.54 -0.93
CA GLY A 290 -8.89 24.39 -0.85
C GLY A 290 -8.30 23.14 -1.52
N ALA A 291 -7.66 23.29 -2.69
CA ALA A 291 -6.97 22.20 -3.37
C ALA A 291 -5.75 21.69 -2.58
N LEU A 292 -4.99 22.62 -1.98
CA LEU A 292 -3.87 22.30 -1.09
C LEU A 292 -4.32 21.54 0.16
N ASP A 293 -5.40 21.98 0.80
CA ASP A 293 -5.95 21.32 1.99
C ASP A 293 -6.34 19.87 1.68
N THR A 294 -7.02 19.66 0.56
CA THR A 294 -7.35 18.31 0.07
C THR A 294 -6.09 17.46 -0.14
N ALA A 295 -5.07 17.98 -0.85
CA ALA A 295 -3.82 17.26 -1.07
C ALA A 295 -3.11 16.93 0.24
N GLY A 296 -3.11 17.84 1.21
CA GLY A 296 -2.49 17.67 2.51
C GLY A 296 -3.16 16.58 3.35
N ASN A 297 -4.48 16.62 3.46
CA ASN A 297 -5.25 15.64 4.23
C ASN A 297 -5.06 14.23 3.70
N TYR A 298 -5.09 14.04 2.39
CA TYR A 298 -4.84 12.73 1.78
C TYR A 298 -3.36 12.33 1.79
N SER A 299 -2.41 13.27 1.86
CA SER A 299 -0.98 12.94 1.94
C SER A 299 -0.62 12.15 3.20
N ALA A 300 -1.37 12.32 4.29
CA ALA A 300 -1.23 11.52 5.49
C ALA A 300 -1.53 10.03 5.24
N LEU A 301 -2.49 9.73 4.38
CA LEU A 301 -2.87 8.35 4.02
C LEU A 301 -1.90 7.68 3.04
N LEU A 302 -1.05 8.44 2.33
CA LEU A 302 -0.01 7.86 1.48
C LEU A 302 0.95 6.93 2.23
N ARG A 303 1.09 7.10 3.54
CA ARG A 303 1.89 6.22 4.38
C ARG A 303 1.33 4.82 4.48
N ASN A 304 0.01 4.70 4.50
CA ASN A 304 -0.63 3.39 4.52
C ASN A 304 -0.32 2.63 3.23
N VAL A 305 -0.26 3.34 2.07
CA VAL A 305 0.18 2.75 0.81
C VAL A 305 1.59 2.18 0.94
N ASP A 306 2.55 2.96 1.49
CA ASP A 306 3.94 2.51 1.68
C ASP A 306 4.04 1.33 2.65
N LEU A 307 3.24 1.35 3.72
CA LEU A 307 3.18 0.25 4.69
C LEU A 307 2.69 -1.05 4.05
N TYR A 308 1.57 -1.01 3.32
CA TYR A 308 1.01 -2.20 2.69
C TYR A 308 1.89 -2.74 1.57
N VAL A 309 2.48 -1.85 0.75
CA VAL A 309 3.51 -2.24 -0.23
C VAL A 309 4.70 -2.90 0.47
N GLY A 310 5.15 -2.34 1.60
CA GLY A 310 6.25 -2.91 2.39
C GLY A 310 5.92 -4.30 2.92
N LYS A 311 4.70 -4.53 3.43
CA LYS A 311 4.25 -5.85 3.90
C LYS A 311 4.22 -6.89 2.77
N ALA A 312 3.68 -6.52 1.59
CA ALA A 312 3.67 -7.41 0.44
C ALA A 312 5.08 -7.74 -0.06
N GLN A 313 5.96 -6.73 -0.14
CA GLN A 313 7.35 -6.93 -0.52
C GLN A 313 8.10 -7.80 0.49
N ALA A 314 7.79 -7.70 1.80
CA ALA A 314 8.40 -8.56 2.80
C ALA A 314 8.06 -10.04 2.58
N VAL A 315 6.83 -10.35 2.15
CA VAL A 315 6.45 -11.73 1.78
C VAL A 315 7.13 -12.16 0.48
N LEU A 316 7.11 -11.33 -0.55
CA LEU A 316 7.74 -11.63 -1.84
C LEU A 316 9.27 -11.71 -1.79
N ASN A 317 9.90 -11.13 -0.77
CA ASN A 317 11.35 -11.20 -0.56
C ASN A 317 11.78 -12.34 0.39
N MET A 318 10.83 -13.14 0.88
CA MET A 318 11.19 -14.35 1.63
C MET A 318 12.02 -15.26 0.73
N PRO A 319 13.15 -15.80 1.23
CA PRO A 319 14.00 -16.65 0.40
C PRO A 319 13.26 -17.93 0.01
N THR A 320 13.15 -18.14 -1.27
CA THR A 320 12.62 -19.37 -1.85
C THR A 320 13.68 -20.48 -1.79
N MET A 321 13.25 -21.72 -1.86
CA MET A 321 14.15 -22.83 -2.22
C MET A 321 14.66 -22.57 -3.64
N ASP A 322 15.83 -23.11 -3.96
CA ASP A 322 16.43 -22.96 -5.30
C ASP A 322 15.45 -23.50 -6.37
N ILE A 323 14.90 -22.57 -7.14
CA ILE A 323 13.96 -22.87 -8.23
C ILE A 323 14.67 -22.94 -9.59
N ASP A 324 15.91 -22.47 -9.65
CA ASP A 324 16.71 -22.40 -10.87
C ASP A 324 17.47 -23.72 -11.18
N GLY A 325 17.12 -24.80 -10.48
CA GLY A 325 17.61 -26.14 -10.76
C GLY A 325 17.26 -26.58 -12.16
N LYS A 326 17.91 -27.69 -12.61
CA LYS A 326 17.73 -28.23 -13.95
C LYS A 326 16.42 -29.05 -14.04
N ASP A 327 15.79 -29.02 -15.19
CA ASP A 327 14.68 -29.92 -15.51
C ASP A 327 15.27 -31.32 -15.82
N ILE A 328 15.36 -32.16 -14.80
CA ILE A 328 16.02 -33.49 -14.86
C ILE A 328 14.94 -34.54 -14.82
N ILE A 329 15.04 -35.48 -15.77
CA ILE A 329 14.30 -36.75 -15.72
C ILE A 329 15.24 -37.80 -15.12
N PRO A 330 14.93 -38.36 -13.94
CA PRO A 330 15.82 -39.33 -13.32
C PRO A 330 15.95 -40.59 -14.15
N SER A 331 17.15 -41.14 -14.23
CA SER A 331 17.42 -42.41 -14.93
C SER A 331 17.01 -43.63 -14.12
N SER A 332 16.90 -43.50 -12.81
CA SER A 332 16.45 -44.48 -11.83
C SER A 332 15.64 -43.76 -10.76
N TYR A 333 14.77 -44.47 -10.06
CA TYR A 333 14.00 -43.92 -8.93
C TYR A 333 14.52 -44.42 -7.57
N ASP A 334 15.78 -44.86 -7.51
CA ASP A 334 16.44 -45.12 -6.23
C ASP A 334 16.61 -43.85 -5.45
N ILE A 335 16.41 -43.92 -4.14
CA ILE A 335 16.60 -42.80 -3.22
C ILE A 335 17.76 -43.11 -2.30
N ASP A 336 18.77 -42.24 -2.32
CA ASP A 336 19.93 -42.32 -1.44
C ASP A 336 19.96 -41.09 -0.49
N VAL A 337 20.01 -41.38 0.78
CA VAL A 337 20.28 -40.38 1.81
C VAL A 337 21.67 -40.64 2.36
N GLU A 338 22.57 -39.67 2.28
CA GLU A 338 23.98 -39.84 2.67
C GLU A 338 24.33 -38.84 3.79
N ASN A 339 24.62 -39.35 4.98
CA ASN A 339 25.03 -38.58 6.16
C ASN A 339 24.18 -37.34 6.42
N ALA A 340 22.86 -37.47 6.26
CA ALA A 340 21.95 -36.33 6.40
C ALA A 340 21.88 -35.87 7.86
N GLU A 341 22.12 -34.58 8.06
CA GLU A 341 21.85 -33.87 9.32
C GLU A 341 20.79 -32.80 9.08
N PHE A 342 19.86 -32.65 10.05
CA PHE A 342 18.84 -31.63 9.95
C PHE A 342 18.33 -31.19 11.32
N SER A 343 18.11 -29.87 11.48
CA SER A 343 17.61 -29.27 12.71
C SER A 343 16.42 -28.36 12.41
N TYR A 344 15.36 -28.44 13.23
CA TYR A 344 14.38 -27.36 13.32
C TYR A 344 14.90 -26.32 14.31
N ASP A 345 15.25 -25.15 13.85
CA ASP A 345 15.90 -24.09 14.63
C ASP A 345 17.18 -24.61 15.32
N LYS A 346 17.16 -24.73 16.64
CA LYS A 346 18.30 -25.21 17.47
C LYS A 346 18.24 -26.70 17.83
N ARG A 347 17.14 -27.37 17.50
CA ARG A 347 16.94 -28.78 17.88
C ARG A 347 17.27 -29.70 16.71
N LYS A 348 18.36 -30.47 16.86
CA LYS A 348 18.75 -31.51 15.92
C LYS A 348 17.73 -32.66 15.95
N ILE A 349 17.20 -33.01 14.78
CA ILE A 349 16.17 -34.06 14.61
C ILE A 349 16.73 -35.26 13.84
N ILE A 350 17.51 -35.00 12.77
CA ILE A 350 18.21 -36.02 11.98
C ILE A 350 19.70 -35.80 12.23
N ASP A 351 20.42 -36.90 12.54
CA ASP A 351 21.82 -36.87 12.93
C ASP A 351 22.60 -37.97 12.22
N GLY A 352 23.23 -37.64 11.08
CA GLY A 352 24.09 -38.51 10.33
C GLY A 352 23.37 -39.76 9.75
N VAL A 353 22.13 -39.59 9.32
CA VAL A 353 21.33 -40.69 8.76
C VAL A 353 21.78 -41.00 7.34
N SER A 354 22.06 -42.30 7.07
CA SER A 354 22.30 -42.81 5.71
C SER A 354 21.35 -43.96 5.48
N ILE A 355 20.63 -43.92 4.32
CA ILE A 355 19.67 -44.96 3.92
C ILE A 355 19.62 -45.07 2.40
N HIS A 356 19.49 -46.26 1.89
CA HIS A 356 19.25 -46.56 0.48
C HIS A 356 17.87 -47.20 0.32
N ILE A 357 17.04 -46.65 -0.56
CA ILE A 357 15.70 -47.13 -0.89
C ILE A 357 15.70 -47.50 -2.38
N PRO A 358 15.76 -48.81 -2.72
CA PRO A 358 15.73 -49.22 -4.11
C PRO A 358 14.38 -48.91 -4.79
N GLN A 359 14.41 -48.62 -6.08
CA GLN A 359 13.18 -48.48 -6.86
C GLN A 359 12.34 -49.75 -6.81
N HIS A 360 11.04 -49.62 -7.02
CA HIS A 360 10.07 -50.75 -7.00
C HIS A 360 10.00 -51.53 -5.67
N THR A 361 10.48 -50.93 -4.57
CA THR A 361 10.38 -51.52 -3.22
C THR A 361 9.41 -50.76 -2.32
N THR A 362 8.95 -51.42 -1.27
CA THR A 362 8.21 -50.80 -0.17
C THR A 362 9.11 -50.76 1.05
N THR A 363 9.39 -49.58 1.54
CA THR A 363 10.22 -49.35 2.73
C THR A 363 9.39 -48.83 3.88
N ALA A 364 9.48 -49.48 5.04
CA ALA A 364 8.82 -49.00 6.27
C ALA A 364 9.83 -48.30 7.19
N ILE A 365 9.56 -47.03 7.54
CA ILE A 365 10.35 -46.26 8.50
C ILE A 365 9.67 -46.38 9.86
N VAL A 366 10.31 -47.08 10.80
CA VAL A 366 9.77 -47.35 12.15
C VAL A 366 10.60 -46.65 13.23
N GLY A 367 9.99 -46.32 14.35
CA GLY A 367 10.66 -45.68 15.48
C GLY A 367 9.69 -44.97 16.43
N PRO A 368 10.18 -44.44 17.56
CA PRO A 368 9.36 -43.76 18.55
C PRO A 368 8.72 -42.48 18.00
N SER A 369 7.67 -42.01 18.67
CA SER A 369 7.08 -40.71 18.34
C SER A 369 8.11 -39.60 18.55
N GLY A 370 8.21 -38.66 17.61
CA GLY A 370 9.22 -37.58 17.63
C GLY A 370 10.61 -38.01 17.15
N GLY A 371 10.81 -39.27 16.71
CA GLY A 371 12.11 -39.79 16.20
C GLY A 371 12.49 -39.37 14.78
N GLY A 372 11.86 -38.32 14.23
CA GLY A 372 12.28 -37.75 12.92
C GLY A 372 11.73 -38.46 11.67
N LYS A 373 10.86 -39.49 11.80
CA LYS A 373 10.34 -40.26 10.64
C LYS A 373 9.70 -39.38 9.57
N THR A 374 8.77 -38.54 9.93
CA THR A 374 8.09 -37.59 9.03
C THR A 374 9.07 -36.56 8.48
N THR A 375 10.01 -36.10 9.32
CA THR A 375 11.06 -35.16 8.91
C THR A 375 11.95 -35.77 7.81
N LEU A 376 12.32 -37.07 7.96
CA LEU A 376 13.10 -37.75 6.93
C LEU A 376 12.35 -37.84 5.59
N CYS A 377 11.05 -38.16 5.62
CA CYS A 377 10.21 -38.17 4.41
C CYS A 377 10.15 -36.76 3.76
N HIS A 378 10.05 -35.73 4.58
CA HIS A 378 10.04 -34.31 4.09
C HIS A 378 11.40 -33.91 3.50
N LEU A 379 12.53 -34.40 4.03
CA LEU A 379 13.86 -34.15 3.46
C LEU A 379 14.05 -34.90 2.13
N ILE A 380 13.55 -36.13 2.03
CA ILE A 380 13.59 -36.91 0.79
C ILE A 380 12.87 -36.18 -0.34
N SER A 381 11.74 -35.53 -0.05
CA SER A 381 10.98 -34.79 -1.05
C SER A 381 11.39 -33.32 -1.15
N ARG A 382 12.46 -32.93 -0.46
CA ARG A 382 12.96 -31.56 -0.47
C ARG A 382 11.92 -30.51 -0.01
N PHE A 383 11.10 -30.82 1.00
CA PHE A 383 10.32 -29.78 1.70
C PHE A 383 11.22 -28.90 2.58
N TRP A 384 12.39 -29.39 2.95
CA TRP A 384 13.54 -28.71 3.52
C TRP A 384 14.81 -29.26 2.90
N ASP A 385 15.83 -28.43 2.80
CA ASP A 385 17.18 -28.90 2.48
C ASP A 385 17.85 -29.43 3.76
N VAL A 386 18.73 -30.42 3.62
CA VAL A 386 19.53 -30.92 4.72
C VAL A 386 20.59 -29.92 5.14
N ASP A 387 20.89 -29.84 6.44
CA ASP A 387 21.97 -28.98 6.96
C ASP A 387 23.35 -29.50 6.52
N LYS A 388 23.53 -30.84 6.51
CA LYS A 388 24.70 -31.53 6.02
C LYS A 388 24.31 -32.82 5.35
N GLY A 389 25.23 -33.35 4.51
CA GLY A 389 24.97 -34.52 3.69
C GLY A 389 24.18 -34.17 2.43
N CYS A 390 23.59 -35.20 1.84
CA CYS A 390 22.76 -35.02 0.65
C CYS A 390 21.65 -36.06 0.58
N VAL A 391 20.64 -35.73 -0.20
CA VAL A 391 19.58 -36.66 -0.65
C VAL A 391 19.64 -36.71 -2.15
N LYS A 392 19.65 -37.93 -2.72
CA LYS A 392 19.73 -38.15 -4.16
C LYS A 392 18.50 -38.92 -4.65
N LEU A 393 18.02 -38.55 -5.84
CA LEU A 393 17.02 -39.29 -6.60
C LEU A 393 17.67 -39.74 -7.92
N GLY A 394 17.73 -41.04 -8.15
CA GLY A 394 18.39 -41.61 -9.34
C GLY A 394 19.86 -41.22 -9.47
N GLY A 395 20.59 -41.13 -8.34
CA GLY A 395 22.00 -40.76 -8.26
C GLY A 395 22.28 -39.25 -8.36
N VAL A 396 21.27 -38.38 -8.58
CA VAL A 396 21.42 -36.92 -8.68
C VAL A 396 20.90 -36.28 -7.41
N ASP A 397 21.65 -35.30 -6.83
CA ASP A 397 21.22 -34.57 -5.65
C ASP A 397 19.90 -33.84 -5.93
N VAL A 398 18.94 -33.97 -5.00
CA VAL A 398 17.62 -33.34 -5.14
C VAL A 398 17.72 -31.81 -5.28
N ARG A 399 18.82 -31.19 -4.84
CA ARG A 399 19.08 -29.76 -4.98
C ARG A 399 19.44 -29.33 -6.41
N GLU A 400 19.85 -30.27 -7.27
CA GLU A 400 20.13 -29.98 -8.68
C GLU A 400 18.88 -29.99 -9.56
N TYR A 401 17.80 -30.60 -9.09
CA TYR A 401 16.51 -30.58 -9.79
C TYR A 401 15.83 -29.20 -9.63
N SER A 402 15.16 -28.74 -10.68
CA SER A 402 14.15 -27.70 -10.47
C SER A 402 13.03 -28.27 -9.56
N MET A 403 12.40 -27.40 -8.75
CA MET A 403 11.38 -27.87 -7.81
C MET A 403 10.22 -28.57 -8.53
N ASP A 404 9.79 -28.03 -9.68
CA ASP A 404 8.71 -28.60 -10.48
C ASP A 404 9.11 -29.98 -11.07
N SER A 405 10.36 -30.14 -11.52
CA SER A 405 10.87 -31.39 -12.02
C SER A 405 10.97 -32.46 -10.92
N LEU A 406 11.44 -32.07 -9.74
CA LEU A 406 11.52 -32.95 -8.59
C LEU A 406 10.14 -33.42 -8.13
N MET A 407 9.20 -32.49 -7.95
CA MET A 407 7.85 -32.79 -7.43
C MET A 407 7.02 -33.68 -8.36
N ARG A 408 7.29 -33.70 -9.66
CA ARG A 408 6.65 -34.67 -10.60
C ARG A 408 6.92 -36.13 -10.25
N ASN A 409 7.99 -36.38 -9.48
CA ASN A 409 8.41 -37.74 -9.11
C ASN A 409 7.90 -38.18 -7.73
N PHE A 410 7.25 -37.28 -6.97
CA PHE A 410 6.75 -37.55 -5.62
C PHE A 410 5.23 -37.40 -5.53
N SER A 411 4.63 -38.30 -4.74
CA SER A 411 3.25 -38.15 -4.29
C SER A 411 3.19 -38.34 -2.78
N PHE A 412 2.42 -37.48 -2.11
CA PHE A 412 2.29 -37.47 -0.65
C PHE A 412 0.88 -37.81 -0.21
N VAL A 413 0.77 -38.67 0.81
CA VAL A 413 -0.44 -38.83 1.60
C VAL A 413 -0.15 -38.35 3.01
N PHE A 414 -0.71 -37.18 3.35
CA PHE A 414 -0.52 -36.61 4.69
C PHE A 414 -1.42 -37.29 5.72
N GLN A 415 -1.00 -37.27 6.98
CA GLN A 415 -1.79 -37.78 8.09
C GLN A 415 -3.12 -37.03 8.26
N SER A 416 -3.09 -35.70 8.03
CA SER A 416 -4.27 -34.84 7.95
C SER A 416 -4.53 -34.51 6.49
N VAL A 417 -5.51 -35.16 5.90
CA VAL A 417 -5.89 -34.92 4.50
C VAL A 417 -6.66 -33.62 4.42
N TYR A 418 -6.24 -32.72 3.52
CA TYR A 418 -6.95 -31.51 3.17
C TYR A 418 -7.54 -31.65 1.77
N LEU A 419 -8.84 -31.43 1.64
CA LEU A 419 -9.54 -31.47 0.34
C LEU A 419 -9.89 -30.02 -0.05
N PHE A 420 -9.47 -29.62 -1.24
CA PHE A 420 -9.95 -28.40 -1.84
C PHE A 420 -11.41 -28.60 -2.27
N GLN A 421 -12.27 -27.63 -1.97
CA GLN A 421 -13.60 -27.56 -2.53
C GLN A 421 -13.49 -26.83 -3.86
N ASP A 422 -13.84 -27.50 -4.95
CA ASP A 422 -13.97 -26.91 -6.29
C ASP A 422 -15.25 -26.07 -6.39
#